data_99acb2ea5d062cd26c4924b7764de2f6
#
_entry.id   99acb2ea5d062cd26c4924b7764de2f6
#
_cell.length_a   1.000
_cell.length_b   1.000
_cell.length_c   1.000
_cell.angle_alpha   90.00
_cell.angle_beta   90.00
_cell.angle_gamma   90.00
#
_symmetry.space_group_name_H-M   'P 1'
#
loop_
_entity.id
_entity.type
_entity.pdbx_description
1 polymer ?
#
loop_
_entity_poly.entity_id
_entity_poly.type
_entity_poly.pdbx_seq_one_letter_code
_entity_poly.pdbx_strand_id
1 'polypeptide(L)'
;MNREEKYLISICNAYLNRQTLNLDKSVDYSRLFSVCREQNLIAVAFSVIKNAANKDIVPSDIYSLFENGFYETIMRFDDQTKVMTQLDDALCKNKIRHVFFKGAEIRTYYPVPEVRAMGDIDVLIDEKNRDFTKQTLLNSGFEIKNANGPVFDYVKDGVLIEVHTKIISGKVGNSNAENGFLDAVNYAEFDEYRGKFDPSYHFALSLIHISEPTRP
;
A
#
# COMPACT_ATOMS: atom_id res chain seq x y z
N MET A 1 19.88 10.40 -11.63
CA MET A 1 19.90 9.32 -10.63
C MET A 1 21.31 9.25 -10.03
N ASN A 2 21.40 9.48 -8.73
CA ASN A 2 22.67 9.44 -7.99
C ASN A 2 23.12 7.99 -7.71
N ARG A 3 24.24 7.81 -7.00
CA ARG A 3 24.81 6.48 -6.73
C ARG A 3 23.91 5.64 -5.82
N GLU A 4 23.40 6.24 -4.75
CA GLU A 4 22.58 5.58 -3.75
C GLU A 4 21.21 5.16 -4.32
N GLU A 5 20.64 5.98 -5.21
CA GLU A 5 19.42 5.59 -5.95
C GLU A 5 19.64 4.37 -6.85
N LYS A 6 20.79 4.33 -7.57
CA LYS A 6 21.15 3.15 -8.38
C LYS A 6 21.38 1.93 -7.50
N TYR A 7 22.02 2.13 -6.35
CA TYR A 7 22.28 1.04 -5.42
C TYR A 7 21.00 0.50 -4.78
N LEU A 8 20.02 1.37 -4.47
CA LEU A 8 18.69 0.95 -4.02
C LEU A 8 18.00 0.05 -5.05
N ILE A 9 18.12 0.34 -6.35
CA ILE A 9 17.58 -0.54 -7.40
C ILE A 9 18.24 -1.93 -7.33
N SER A 10 19.54 -2.00 -7.09
CA SER A 10 20.25 -3.29 -6.94
C SER A 10 19.77 -4.06 -5.71
N ILE A 11 19.50 -3.35 -4.60
CA ILE A 11 18.90 -3.93 -3.39
C ILE A 11 17.49 -4.47 -3.68
N CYS A 12 16.64 -3.69 -4.33
CA CYS A 12 15.29 -4.13 -4.71
C CYS A 12 15.34 -5.36 -5.62
N ASN A 13 16.27 -5.39 -6.56
CA ASN A 13 16.47 -6.54 -7.46
C ASN A 13 16.88 -7.78 -6.68
N ALA A 14 17.84 -7.65 -5.74
CA ALA A 14 18.27 -8.75 -4.88
C ALA A 14 17.11 -9.28 -4.01
N TYR A 15 16.30 -8.36 -3.44
CA TYR A 15 15.12 -8.71 -2.65
C TYR A 15 14.09 -9.50 -3.47
N LEU A 16 13.69 -8.99 -4.64
CA LEU A 16 12.67 -9.63 -5.47
C LEU A 16 13.11 -11.00 -6.01
N ASN A 17 14.38 -11.16 -6.30
CA ASN A 17 14.95 -12.42 -6.78
C ASN A 17 15.46 -13.34 -5.63
N ARG A 18 15.24 -12.97 -4.36
CA ARG A 18 15.70 -13.72 -3.18
C ARG A 18 17.20 -14.01 -3.22
N GLN A 19 17.99 -13.05 -3.68
CA GLN A 19 19.43 -13.13 -3.79
C GLN A 19 20.12 -12.45 -2.62
N THR A 20 21.26 -12.98 -2.22
CA THR A 20 22.18 -12.28 -1.30
C THR A 20 22.96 -11.23 -2.07
N LEU A 21 23.15 -10.05 -1.46
CA LEU A 21 23.95 -8.96 -2.02
C LEU A 21 25.22 -8.80 -1.19
N ASN A 22 26.36 -8.73 -1.86
CA ASN A 22 27.57 -8.27 -1.22
C ASN A 22 27.55 -6.73 -1.18
N LEU A 23 27.59 -6.16 0.02
CA LEU A 23 27.42 -4.73 0.21
C LEU A 23 28.65 -3.96 -0.29
N ASP A 24 28.42 -2.79 -0.92
CA ASP A 24 29.48 -1.96 -1.50
C ASP A 24 29.99 -0.94 -0.46
N LYS A 25 31.27 -1.03 -0.12
CA LYS A 25 31.95 -0.10 0.83
C LYS A 25 31.98 1.35 0.39
N SER A 26 31.75 1.62 -0.88
CA SER A 26 31.83 2.97 -1.44
C SER A 26 30.49 3.71 -1.45
N VAL A 27 29.42 3.06 -0.94
CA VAL A 27 28.09 3.65 -0.78
C VAL A 27 28.03 4.43 0.53
N ASP A 28 27.44 5.62 0.47
CA ASP A 28 27.06 6.38 1.66
C ASP A 28 25.75 5.79 2.22
N TYR A 29 25.87 4.96 3.27
CA TYR A 29 24.70 4.29 3.87
C TYR A 29 23.75 5.26 4.58
N SER A 30 24.23 6.40 5.08
CA SER A 30 23.37 7.45 5.65
C SER A 30 22.46 8.06 4.59
N ARG A 31 23.04 8.36 3.42
CA ARG A 31 22.29 8.86 2.28
C ARG A 31 21.38 7.78 1.69
N LEU A 32 21.83 6.54 1.62
CA LEU A 32 21.00 5.40 1.19
C LEU A 32 19.78 5.25 2.09
N PHE A 33 19.95 5.36 3.43
CA PHE A 33 18.82 5.33 4.37
C PHE A 33 17.80 6.44 4.06
N SER A 34 18.27 7.67 3.80
CA SER A 34 17.40 8.79 3.44
C SER A 34 16.60 8.52 2.17
N VAL A 35 17.27 8.00 1.12
CA VAL A 35 16.61 7.61 -0.14
C VAL A 35 15.59 6.49 0.10
N CYS A 36 15.92 5.47 0.89
CA CYS A 36 15.01 4.39 1.23
C CYS A 36 13.77 4.90 1.98
N ARG A 37 13.96 5.86 2.88
CA ARG A 37 12.86 6.49 3.64
C ARG A 37 11.92 7.27 2.74
N GLU A 38 12.45 8.09 1.83
CA GLU A 38 11.67 8.86 0.85
C GLU A 38 10.84 7.97 -0.08
N GLN A 39 11.36 6.77 -0.39
CA GLN A 39 10.69 5.81 -1.27
C GLN A 39 9.87 4.75 -0.52
N ASN A 40 9.76 4.83 0.82
CA ASN A 40 9.10 3.81 1.67
C ASN A 40 9.68 2.39 1.50
N LEU A 41 10.99 2.27 1.28
CA LEU A 41 11.69 1.01 1.00
C LEU A 41 12.68 0.60 2.10
N ILE A 42 12.60 1.19 3.31
CA ILE A 42 13.50 0.86 4.42
C ILE A 42 13.46 -0.62 4.76
N ALA A 43 12.25 -1.19 4.90
CA ALA A 43 12.10 -2.59 5.28
C ALA A 43 12.58 -3.56 4.19
N VAL A 44 12.36 -3.22 2.91
CA VAL A 44 12.93 -3.97 1.79
C VAL A 44 14.46 -3.92 1.81
N ALA A 45 15.03 -2.73 2.00
CA ALA A 45 16.48 -2.55 2.03
C ALA A 45 17.10 -3.31 3.22
N PHE A 46 16.53 -3.20 4.41
CA PHE A 46 17.04 -3.91 5.58
C PHE A 46 16.92 -5.43 5.43
N SER A 47 15.89 -5.95 4.77
CA SER A 47 15.75 -7.37 4.50
C SER A 47 16.94 -7.95 3.71
N VAL A 48 17.56 -7.15 2.84
CA VAL A 48 18.77 -7.53 2.09
C VAL A 48 20.02 -7.28 2.93
N ILE A 49 20.15 -6.10 3.55
CA ILE A 49 21.31 -5.68 4.34
C ILE A 49 21.58 -6.66 5.48
N LYS A 50 20.56 -7.05 6.25
CA LYS A 50 20.73 -7.94 7.41
C LYS A 50 21.26 -9.34 7.04
N ASN A 51 21.01 -9.77 5.82
CA ASN A 51 21.42 -11.08 5.31
C ASN A 51 22.75 -11.03 4.53
N ALA A 52 23.36 -9.85 4.36
CA ALA A 52 24.64 -9.72 3.68
C ALA A 52 25.78 -10.27 4.54
N ALA A 53 26.71 -11.03 3.92
CA ALA A 53 27.84 -11.59 4.64
C ALA A 53 28.79 -10.51 5.22
N ASN A 54 28.84 -9.35 4.57
CA ASN A 54 29.68 -8.22 4.96
C ASN A 54 28.88 -7.03 5.54
N LYS A 55 27.76 -7.32 6.23
CA LYS A 55 26.88 -6.29 6.80
C LYS A 55 27.59 -5.31 7.76
N ASP A 56 28.68 -5.75 8.36
CA ASP A 56 29.48 -4.95 9.31
C ASP A 56 30.15 -3.73 8.67
N ILE A 57 30.10 -3.58 7.33
CA ILE A 57 30.54 -2.35 6.67
C ILE A 57 29.54 -1.19 6.82
N VAL A 58 28.28 -1.49 7.18
CA VAL A 58 27.29 -0.46 7.49
C VAL A 58 27.59 0.10 8.88
N PRO A 59 27.73 1.42 9.04
CA PRO A 59 27.93 2.02 10.37
C PRO A 59 26.82 1.59 11.33
N SER A 60 27.16 1.28 12.57
CA SER A 60 26.26 0.67 13.55
C SER A 60 25.03 1.53 13.88
N ASP A 61 25.19 2.85 13.90
CA ASP A 61 24.11 3.82 14.07
C ASP A 61 23.13 3.80 12.88
N ILE A 62 23.65 3.73 11.67
CA ILE A 62 22.84 3.64 10.45
C ILE A 62 22.16 2.27 10.33
N TYR A 63 22.87 1.19 10.69
CA TYR A 63 22.26 -0.14 10.74
C TYR A 63 21.06 -0.16 11.70
N SER A 64 21.17 0.46 12.88
CA SER A 64 20.08 0.57 13.84
C SER A 64 18.90 1.39 13.30
N LEU A 65 19.15 2.43 12.49
CA LEU A 65 18.07 3.18 11.83
C LEU A 65 17.29 2.31 10.84
N PHE A 66 17.98 1.52 10.02
CA PHE A 66 17.35 0.57 9.11
C PHE A 66 16.55 -0.50 9.88
N GLU A 67 17.10 -1.03 10.95
CA GLU A 67 16.47 -2.05 11.79
C GLU A 67 15.19 -1.52 12.44
N ASN A 68 15.23 -0.33 13.04
CA ASN A 68 14.06 0.31 13.63
C ASN A 68 12.96 0.54 12.58
N GLY A 69 13.30 1.10 11.43
CA GLY A 69 12.33 1.32 10.35
C GLY A 69 11.76 0.02 9.77
N PHE A 70 12.51 -1.08 9.82
CA PHE A 70 12.01 -2.41 9.48
C PHE A 70 10.94 -2.86 10.47
N TYR A 71 11.21 -2.78 11.78
CA TYR A 71 10.24 -3.17 12.81
C TYR A 71 9.00 -2.27 12.82
N GLU A 72 9.16 -0.96 12.62
CA GLU A 72 8.04 -0.04 12.45
C GLU A 72 7.13 -0.44 11.28
N THR A 73 7.71 -0.88 10.16
CA THR A 73 6.96 -1.36 8.99
C THR A 73 6.17 -2.63 9.32
N ILE A 74 6.80 -3.59 10.04
CA ILE A 74 6.13 -4.84 10.45
C ILE A 74 4.97 -4.56 11.42
N MET A 75 5.18 -3.70 12.41
CA MET A 75 4.12 -3.33 13.37
C MET A 75 2.94 -2.66 12.64
N ARG A 76 3.24 -1.74 11.72
CA ARG A 76 2.22 -1.08 10.91
C ARG A 76 1.44 -2.07 10.03
N PHE A 77 2.11 -3.07 9.48
CA PHE A 77 1.46 -4.14 8.73
C PHE A 77 0.44 -4.91 9.60
N ASP A 78 0.81 -5.24 10.84
CA ASP A 78 -0.08 -5.95 11.78
C ASP A 78 -1.31 -5.10 12.11
N ASP A 79 -1.13 -3.82 12.43
CA ASP A 79 -2.22 -2.89 12.71
C ASP A 79 -3.16 -2.75 11.49
N GLN A 80 -2.60 -2.57 10.31
CA GLN A 80 -3.38 -2.49 9.07
C GLN A 80 -4.12 -3.79 8.77
N THR A 81 -3.51 -4.95 9.01
CA THR A 81 -4.14 -6.24 8.79
C THR A 81 -5.32 -6.45 9.74
N LYS A 82 -5.17 -6.07 11.01
CA LYS A 82 -6.25 -6.12 12.00
C LYS A 82 -7.42 -5.21 11.60
N VAL A 83 -7.14 -3.97 11.24
CA VAL A 83 -8.17 -3.01 10.82
C VAL A 83 -8.84 -3.45 9.51
N MET A 84 -8.08 -3.98 8.56
CA MET A 84 -8.62 -4.51 7.31
C MET A 84 -9.56 -5.68 7.54
N THR A 85 -9.23 -6.59 8.48
CA THR A 85 -10.12 -7.69 8.87
C THR A 85 -11.41 -7.16 9.50
N GLN A 86 -11.33 -6.18 10.40
CA GLN A 86 -12.51 -5.58 11.01
C GLN A 86 -13.41 -4.87 9.96
N LEU A 87 -12.80 -4.23 8.97
CA LEU A 87 -13.50 -3.59 7.86
C LEU A 87 -14.22 -4.62 6.99
N ASP A 88 -13.52 -5.68 6.59
CA ASP A 88 -14.06 -6.79 5.81
C ASP A 88 -15.26 -7.43 6.52
N ASP A 89 -15.11 -7.74 7.81
CA ASP A 89 -16.18 -8.33 8.64
C ASP A 89 -17.42 -7.42 8.74
N ALA A 90 -17.20 -6.11 8.92
CA ALA A 90 -18.29 -5.13 8.97
C ALA A 90 -19.07 -5.06 7.64
N LEU A 91 -18.35 -5.06 6.53
CA LEU A 91 -18.94 -5.00 5.20
C LEU A 91 -19.67 -6.31 4.85
N CYS A 92 -19.06 -7.49 5.10
CA CYS A 92 -19.65 -8.79 4.86
C CYS A 92 -20.90 -9.03 5.69
N LYS A 93 -20.85 -8.74 7.00
CA LYS A 93 -22.00 -8.88 7.92
C LYS A 93 -23.21 -8.06 7.45
N ASN A 94 -22.99 -6.94 6.81
CA ASN A 94 -24.03 -6.07 6.30
C ASN A 94 -24.29 -6.28 4.78
N LYS A 95 -23.78 -7.36 4.19
CA LYS A 95 -24.02 -7.76 2.81
C LYS A 95 -23.61 -6.69 1.79
N ILE A 96 -22.51 -5.96 2.08
CA ILE A 96 -21.97 -4.92 1.22
C ILE A 96 -20.87 -5.53 0.37
N ARG A 97 -21.08 -5.57 -0.94
CA ARG A 97 -20.05 -5.97 -1.91
C ARG A 97 -18.91 -4.96 -1.90
N HIS A 98 -17.68 -5.47 -1.77
CA HIS A 98 -16.49 -4.65 -1.70
C HIS A 98 -15.26 -5.35 -2.27
N VAL A 99 -14.26 -4.56 -2.66
CA VAL A 99 -13.00 -5.04 -3.23
C VAL A 99 -11.86 -4.24 -2.60
N PHE A 100 -10.93 -4.92 -1.93
CA PHE A 100 -9.66 -4.30 -1.56
C PHE A 100 -8.76 -4.20 -2.79
N PHE A 101 -8.09 -3.07 -2.96
CA PHE A 101 -7.27 -2.83 -4.13
C PHE A 101 -6.01 -2.01 -3.81
N LYS A 102 -5.21 -1.62 -4.82
CA LYS A 102 -3.94 -0.91 -4.64
C LYS A 102 -3.01 -1.59 -3.62
N GLY A 103 -2.63 -0.84 -2.55
CA GLY A 103 -1.71 -1.27 -1.53
C GLY A 103 -2.09 -2.56 -0.85
N ALA A 104 -3.35 -2.72 -0.50
CA ALA A 104 -3.89 -3.89 0.20
C ALA A 104 -3.70 -5.19 -0.59
N GLU A 105 -3.88 -5.16 -1.90
CA GLU A 105 -3.70 -6.33 -2.76
C GLU A 105 -2.24 -6.50 -3.22
N ILE A 106 -1.59 -5.41 -3.64
CA ILE A 106 -0.23 -5.47 -4.21
C ILE A 106 0.79 -6.02 -3.20
N ARG A 107 0.59 -5.80 -1.89
CA ARG A 107 1.48 -6.37 -0.87
C ARG A 107 1.54 -7.89 -0.91
N THR A 108 0.49 -8.57 -1.38
CA THR A 108 0.44 -10.04 -1.47
C THR A 108 1.39 -10.63 -2.52
N TYR A 109 1.86 -9.80 -3.45
CA TYR A 109 2.84 -10.20 -4.48
C TYR A 109 4.30 -10.03 -4.03
N TYR A 110 4.54 -9.43 -2.87
CA TYR A 110 5.90 -9.32 -2.33
C TYR A 110 6.37 -10.66 -1.76
N PRO A 111 7.65 -11.01 -1.88
CA PRO A 111 8.21 -12.24 -1.28
C PRO A 111 7.95 -12.36 0.23
N VAL A 112 7.87 -11.23 0.92
CA VAL A 112 7.49 -11.06 2.33
C VAL A 112 6.53 -9.89 2.38
N PRO A 113 5.21 -10.11 2.44
CA PRO A 113 4.19 -9.05 2.39
C PRO A 113 4.35 -7.97 3.46
N GLU A 114 4.85 -8.35 4.64
CA GLU A 114 5.01 -7.52 5.83
C GLU A 114 6.01 -6.37 5.62
N VAL A 115 6.95 -6.51 4.69
CA VAL A 115 7.96 -5.47 4.45
C VAL A 115 7.54 -4.43 3.42
N ARG A 116 6.38 -4.61 2.80
CA ARG A 116 5.82 -3.59 1.93
C ARG A 116 5.10 -2.51 2.74
N ALA A 117 5.71 -1.34 2.82
CA ALA A 117 5.05 -0.19 3.43
C ALA A 117 3.77 0.18 2.65
N MET A 118 2.70 0.46 3.38
CA MET A 118 1.41 0.90 2.84
C MET A 118 0.93 2.12 3.63
N GLY A 119 0.38 3.13 2.95
CA GLY A 119 -0.13 4.36 3.59
C GLY A 119 -1.50 4.14 4.21
N ASP A 120 -2.44 3.75 3.38
CA ASP A 120 -3.86 3.64 3.64
C ASP A 120 -4.40 2.29 3.15
N ILE A 121 -5.62 1.98 3.56
CA ILE A 121 -6.37 0.82 3.08
C ILE A 121 -7.41 1.33 2.08
N ASP A 122 -7.20 1.00 0.81
CA ASP A 122 -8.17 1.32 -0.24
C ASP A 122 -9.21 0.20 -0.39
N VAL A 123 -10.48 0.54 -0.33
CA VAL A 123 -11.60 -0.37 -0.56
C VAL A 123 -12.62 0.26 -1.50
N LEU A 124 -13.05 -0.48 -2.51
CA LEU A 124 -14.08 -0.07 -3.47
C LEU A 124 -15.41 -0.74 -3.10
N ILE A 125 -16.49 0.02 -3.17
CA ILE A 125 -17.86 -0.44 -2.95
C ILE A 125 -18.77 0.00 -4.09
N ASP A 126 -19.96 -0.62 -4.24
CA ASP A 126 -21.01 -0.13 -5.12
C ASP A 126 -21.50 1.26 -4.67
N GLU A 127 -21.63 2.23 -5.59
CA GLU A 127 -22.09 3.59 -5.28
C GLU A 127 -23.47 3.62 -4.61
N LYS A 128 -24.37 2.72 -4.99
CA LYS A 128 -25.71 2.59 -4.39
C LYS A 128 -25.67 2.25 -2.89
N ASN A 129 -24.57 1.66 -2.40
CA ASN A 129 -24.39 1.28 -1.00
C ASN A 129 -23.69 2.38 -0.17
N ARG A 130 -23.40 3.52 -0.76
CA ARG A 130 -22.61 4.60 -0.17
C ARG A 130 -23.07 4.99 1.23
N ASP A 131 -24.34 5.41 1.36
CA ASP A 131 -24.88 5.91 2.62
C ASP A 131 -25.04 4.78 3.65
N PHE A 132 -25.41 3.60 3.19
CA PHE A 132 -25.51 2.42 4.03
C PHE A 132 -24.13 1.99 4.54
N THR A 133 -23.10 2.02 3.71
CA THR A 133 -21.71 1.76 4.13
C THR A 133 -21.26 2.77 5.17
N LYS A 134 -21.53 4.07 4.95
CA LYS A 134 -21.20 5.11 5.92
C LYS A 134 -21.78 4.81 7.29
N GLN A 135 -23.08 4.50 7.36
CA GLN A 135 -23.73 4.17 8.62
C GLN A 135 -23.19 2.88 9.25
N THR A 136 -22.91 1.87 8.44
CA THR A 136 -22.32 0.59 8.87
C THR A 136 -20.96 0.81 9.53
N LEU A 137 -20.07 1.57 8.91
CA LEU A 137 -18.73 1.81 9.41
C LEU A 137 -18.74 2.66 10.69
N LEU A 138 -19.57 3.69 10.77
CA LEU A 138 -19.76 4.47 12.00
C LEU A 138 -20.24 3.58 13.16
N ASN A 139 -21.24 2.73 12.92
CA ASN A 139 -21.74 1.80 13.93
C ASN A 139 -20.70 0.71 14.33
N SER A 140 -19.71 0.46 13.48
CA SER A 140 -18.58 -0.46 13.72
C SER A 140 -17.37 0.22 14.36
N GLY A 141 -17.51 1.50 14.76
CA GLY A 141 -16.48 2.24 15.45
C GLY A 141 -15.36 2.76 14.55
N PHE A 142 -15.63 2.96 13.25
CA PHE A 142 -14.77 3.71 12.36
C PHE A 142 -15.12 5.18 12.45
N GLU A 143 -14.12 6.04 12.56
CA GLU A 143 -14.31 7.49 12.63
C GLU A 143 -14.16 8.10 11.24
N ILE A 144 -15.09 8.98 10.86
CA ILE A 144 -15.04 9.65 9.56
C ILE A 144 -14.14 10.89 9.64
N LYS A 145 -13.20 11.03 8.72
CA LYS A 145 -12.35 12.22 8.57
C LYS A 145 -12.85 13.14 7.47
N ASN A 146 -13.27 12.56 6.35
CA ASN A 146 -13.82 13.31 5.23
C ASN A 146 -14.94 12.51 4.58
N ALA A 147 -16.05 13.16 4.23
CA ALA A 147 -17.22 12.53 3.62
C ALA A 147 -17.63 13.21 2.30
N ASN A 148 -16.75 14.04 1.74
CA ASN A 148 -17.05 14.81 0.53
C ASN A 148 -16.45 14.12 -0.70
N GLY A 149 -17.21 14.08 -1.79
CA GLY A 149 -16.75 13.51 -3.06
C GLY A 149 -16.95 11.98 -3.19
N PRO A 150 -16.31 11.34 -4.15
CA PRO A 150 -16.46 9.90 -4.43
C PRO A 150 -15.63 9.00 -3.50
N VAL A 151 -14.77 9.58 -2.66
CA VAL A 151 -13.91 8.90 -1.69
C VAL A 151 -14.24 9.40 -0.30
N PHE A 152 -14.38 8.49 0.64
CA PHE A 152 -14.57 8.79 2.07
C PHE A 152 -13.36 8.34 2.86
N ASP A 153 -12.85 9.24 3.67
CA ASP A 153 -11.71 8.96 4.53
C ASP A 153 -12.21 8.59 5.93
N TYR A 154 -11.83 7.42 6.39
CA TYR A 154 -12.05 6.93 7.74
C TYR A 154 -10.73 6.70 8.46
N VAL A 155 -10.82 6.65 9.79
CA VAL A 155 -9.71 6.20 10.61
C VAL A 155 -10.21 5.21 11.65
N LYS A 156 -9.40 4.20 11.94
CA LYS A 156 -9.60 3.25 13.04
C LYS A 156 -8.26 2.79 13.56
N ASP A 157 -8.06 2.87 14.88
CA ASP A 157 -6.81 2.50 15.56
C ASP A 157 -5.57 3.16 14.90
N GLY A 158 -5.69 4.41 14.43
CA GLY A 158 -4.62 5.15 13.75
C GLY A 158 -4.38 4.78 12.28
N VAL A 159 -5.11 3.79 11.73
CA VAL A 159 -5.02 3.38 10.33
C VAL A 159 -6.02 4.17 9.49
N LEU A 160 -5.52 4.75 8.39
CA LEU A 160 -6.34 5.46 7.41
C LEU A 160 -6.98 4.46 6.44
N ILE A 161 -8.26 4.67 6.12
CA ILE A 161 -9.04 3.88 5.18
C ILE A 161 -9.69 4.84 4.18
N GLU A 162 -9.51 4.56 2.89
CA GLU A 162 -10.22 5.24 1.81
C GLU A 162 -11.29 4.33 1.22
N VAL A 163 -12.56 4.69 1.42
CA VAL A 163 -13.69 3.99 0.82
C VAL A 163 -14.08 4.68 -0.47
N HIS A 164 -13.85 4.03 -1.57
CA HIS A 164 -14.10 4.52 -2.92
C HIS A 164 -15.45 4.02 -3.43
N THR A 165 -16.21 4.87 -4.12
CA THR A 165 -17.35 4.48 -4.96
C THR A 165 -16.99 4.52 -6.43
N LYS A 166 -15.87 5.18 -6.78
CA LYS A 166 -15.29 5.26 -8.12
C LYS A 166 -13.76 5.25 -8.00
N ILE A 167 -13.09 4.58 -8.91
CA ILE A 167 -11.62 4.50 -8.91
C ILE A 167 -11.00 5.81 -9.40
N ILE A 168 -11.63 6.46 -10.38
CA ILE A 168 -11.18 7.72 -10.96
C ILE A 168 -12.27 8.77 -10.74
N SER A 169 -11.91 9.90 -10.15
CA SER A 169 -12.77 11.07 -10.10
C SER A 169 -12.59 11.88 -11.39
N GLY A 170 -13.70 12.32 -12.03
CA GLY A 170 -13.73 12.99 -13.33
C GLY A 170 -12.94 14.32 -13.47
N LYS A 171 -11.97 14.55 -12.61
CA LYS A 171 -11.06 15.71 -12.65
C LYS A 171 -9.61 15.34 -12.92
N VAL A 172 -9.27 14.06 -13.00
CA VAL A 172 -7.90 13.59 -13.12
C VAL A 172 -7.79 12.68 -14.34
N GLY A 173 -7.09 13.14 -15.37
CA GLY A 173 -6.75 12.35 -16.53
C GLY A 173 -7.48 12.69 -17.81
N ASN A 174 -7.17 11.96 -18.86
CA ASN A 174 -7.77 12.06 -20.17
C ASN A 174 -9.20 11.47 -20.11
N SER A 175 -10.20 12.15 -20.65
CA SER A 175 -11.63 11.72 -20.68
C SER A 175 -11.86 10.27 -21.12
N ASN A 176 -10.94 9.70 -21.90
CA ASN A 176 -11.00 8.30 -22.34
C ASN A 176 -10.63 7.29 -21.22
N ALA A 177 -9.87 7.68 -20.21
CA ALA A 177 -9.52 6.81 -19.09
C ALA A 177 -10.69 6.69 -18.09
N GLU A 178 -11.50 7.74 -17.93
CA GLU A 178 -12.70 7.73 -17.09
C GLU A 178 -13.67 6.63 -17.50
N ASN A 179 -13.93 6.50 -18.80
CA ASN A 179 -14.91 5.53 -19.33
C ASN A 179 -14.49 4.07 -19.09
N GLY A 180 -13.20 3.79 -18.96
CA GLY A 180 -12.67 2.45 -18.71
C GLY A 180 -12.80 1.95 -17.27
N PHE A 181 -13.10 2.85 -16.31
CA PHE A 181 -13.09 2.51 -14.87
C PHE A 181 -14.36 2.94 -14.12
N LEU A 182 -15.40 3.40 -14.85
CA LEU A 182 -16.65 3.92 -14.25
C LEU A 182 -17.38 2.86 -13.42
N ASP A 183 -17.35 1.60 -13.85
CA ASP A 183 -18.03 0.48 -13.19
C ASP A 183 -17.03 -0.58 -12.71
N ALA A 184 -15.94 -0.14 -12.11
CA ALA A 184 -14.83 -1.02 -11.73
C ALA A 184 -15.25 -2.20 -10.85
N VAL A 185 -16.26 -2.02 -9.97
CA VAL A 185 -16.81 -3.12 -9.15
C VAL A 185 -17.31 -4.28 -10.04
N ASN A 186 -17.81 -4.01 -11.22
CA ASN A 186 -18.34 -5.03 -12.11
C ASN A 186 -17.26 -5.90 -12.79
N TYR A 187 -15.98 -5.47 -12.73
CA TYR A 187 -14.85 -6.26 -13.24
C TYR A 187 -14.23 -7.17 -12.17
N ALA A 188 -14.73 -7.11 -10.93
CA ALA A 188 -14.29 -8.01 -9.87
C ALA A 188 -15.09 -9.32 -9.89
N GLU A 189 -14.41 -10.43 -9.66
CA GLU A 189 -15.04 -11.70 -9.32
C GLU A 189 -15.40 -11.70 -7.83
N PHE A 190 -16.62 -12.12 -7.49
CA PHE A 190 -17.13 -12.09 -6.14
C PHE A 190 -17.36 -13.50 -5.59
N ASP A 191 -16.83 -13.74 -4.39
CA ASP A 191 -17.27 -14.79 -3.48
C ASP A 191 -18.17 -14.11 -2.44
N GLU A 192 -19.50 -14.27 -2.60
CA GLU A 192 -20.55 -13.56 -1.87
C GLU A 192 -20.39 -12.03 -1.93
N TYR A 193 -19.72 -11.44 -0.94
CA TYR A 193 -19.53 -9.98 -0.79
C TYR A 193 -18.09 -9.54 -0.97
N ARG A 194 -17.13 -10.48 -0.96
CA ARG A 194 -15.71 -10.23 -1.18
C ARG A 194 -15.38 -10.31 -2.65
N GLY A 195 -14.96 -9.20 -3.22
CA GLY A 195 -14.54 -9.14 -4.61
C GLY A 195 -13.02 -9.21 -4.74
N LYS A 196 -12.57 -9.74 -5.86
CA LYS A 196 -11.16 -9.74 -6.25
C LYS A 196 -11.05 -9.35 -7.70
N PHE A 197 -10.11 -8.43 -8.00
CA PHE A 197 -9.75 -8.12 -9.38
C PHE A 197 -8.75 -9.12 -9.93
N ASP A 198 -8.73 -9.29 -11.23
CA ASP A 198 -7.63 -9.95 -11.93
C ASP A 198 -6.30 -9.21 -11.63
N PRO A 199 -5.19 -9.94 -11.42
CA PRO A 199 -3.88 -9.33 -11.12
C PRO A 199 -3.45 -8.24 -12.10
N SER A 200 -3.74 -8.39 -13.40
CA SER A 200 -3.41 -7.39 -14.42
C SER A 200 -4.15 -6.06 -14.21
N TYR A 201 -5.37 -6.13 -13.67
CA TYR A 201 -6.18 -4.95 -13.37
C TYR A 201 -5.62 -4.17 -12.16
N HIS A 202 -5.13 -4.86 -11.13
CA HIS A 202 -4.47 -4.23 -9.99
C HIS A 202 -3.25 -3.41 -10.39
N PHE A 203 -2.42 -3.96 -11.29
CA PHE A 203 -1.25 -3.23 -11.79
C PHE A 203 -1.64 -2.00 -12.61
N ALA A 204 -2.68 -2.11 -13.45
CA ALA A 204 -3.19 -0.97 -14.20
C ALA A 204 -3.69 0.15 -13.28
N LEU A 205 -4.42 -0.19 -12.20
CA LEU A 205 -4.87 0.78 -11.20
C LEU A 205 -3.73 1.46 -10.46
N SER A 206 -2.66 0.74 -10.15
CA SER A 206 -1.49 1.30 -9.50
C SER A 206 -0.73 2.29 -10.36
N LEU A 207 -0.70 2.09 -11.68
CA LEU A 207 -0.06 3.00 -12.63
C LEU A 207 -0.80 4.33 -12.77
N ILE A 208 -2.11 4.36 -12.57
CA ILE A 208 -2.91 5.59 -12.60
C ILE A 208 -2.47 6.56 -11.51
N HIS A 209 -2.12 6.06 -10.32
CA HIS A 209 -1.62 6.90 -9.22
C HIS A 209 -0.24 7.49 -9.44
N ILE A 210 0.61 6.86 -10.26
CA ILE A 210 1.93 7.41 -10.61
C ILE A 210 1.79 8.67 -11.47
N SER A 211 0.70 8.80 -12.20
CA SER A 211 0.41 9.97 -13.06
C SER A 211 -0.40 11.06 -12.36
N GLU A 212 -0.88 10.83 -11.13
CA GLU A 212 -1.53 11.88 -10.35
C GLU A 212 -0.46 12.83 -9.78
N PRO A 213 -0.54 14.14 -10.03
CA PRO A 213 0.33 15.09 -9.33
C PRO A 213 0.03 14.98 -7.83
N THR A 214 1.10 14.80 -7.05
CA THR A 214 1.03 14.82 -5.58
C THR A 214 0.11 15.94 -5.13
N ARG A 215 -0.94 15.60 -4.38
CA ARG A 215 -1.80 16.61 -3.72
C ARG A 215 -0.90 17.51 -2.88
N PRO A 216 -1.05 18.86 -3.00
CA PRO A 216 -0.27 19.78 -2.20
C PRO A 216 -0.56 19.64 -0.71
#